data_030c72c8e024008f009fcba9e771022d
#
_entry.id   030c72c8e024008f009fcba9e771022d
#
_cell.length_a   1.000
_cell.length_b   1.000
_cell.length_c   1.000
_cell.angle_alpha   90.00
_cell.angle_beta   90.00
_cell.angle_gamma   90.00
#
_symmetry.space_group_name_H-M   'P 1'
#
loop_
_entity.id
_entity.type
_entity.pdbx_description
1 polymer ?
#
loop_
_entity_poly.entity_id
_entity_poly.type
_entity_poly.pdbx_seq_one_letter_code
_entity_poly.pdbx_strand_id
1 'polypeptide(L)'
;MFKSIFTFALLLFVATFYGQPTLLLEKEINQIIANKKADVGVAILGIEDNFSLQINGNKQYPLLSVFKFHLALAVLDKVDKGIFTLDQKITVKERDLLENTWSPFLKKYGKRDTQITMREALQWTISHSDNNICDVLIAKIGGINAINEFLNSPHLILKNNEKQMHESWDAEFVNTTTPNYTAKLLKDFFENKIISNQATHFLYKTMVETSVGLKRIKGQLPTNTEVAHRTGSSSTNAQGLTGAINDIGIVQIPNGKHVVVVVFVHNTTEEFAVGEQIIAAISKVTYNAFAK
;
A
#
# COMPACT_ATOMS: atom_id res chain seq x y z
N MET A 1 -14.22 -4.64 -52.44
CA MET A 1 -14.00 -5.73 -51.48
C MET A 1 -12.59 -5.76 -50.90
N PHE A 2 -11.60 -5.04 -51.43
CA PHE A 2 -10.23 -5.06 -50.91
C PHE A 2 -9.91 -4.11 -49.76
N LYS A 3 -10.74 -3.09 -49.48
CA LYS A 3 -10.49 -2.14 -48.37
C LYS A 3 -10.79 -2.69 -46.98
N SER A 4 -11.70 -3.67 -46.87
CA SER A 4 -12.11 -4.24 -45.57
C SER A 4 -11.08 -5.19 -44.96
N ILE A 5 -10.34 -5.92 -45.80
CA ILE A 5 -9.32 -6.94 -45.36
C ILE A 5 -8.07 -6.22 -44.79
N PHE A 6 -7.71 -5.05 -45.34
CA PHE A 6 -6.52 -4.32 -44.89
C PHE A 6 -6.71 -3.68 -43.51
N THR A 7 -7.92 -3.22 -43.22
CA THR A 7 -8.26 -2.63 -41.89
C THR A 7 -8.28 -3.69 -40.79
N PHE A 8 -8.73 -4.91 -41.10
CA PHE A 8 -8.76 -6.01 -40.13
C PHE A 8 -7.35 -6.54 -39.82
N ALA A 9 -6.46 -6.59 -40.81
CA ALA A 9 -5.06 -6.98 -40.62
C ALA A 9 -4.26 -5.95 -39.76
N LEU A 10 -4.57 -4.66 -39.89
CA LEU A 10 -3.96 -3.60 -39.11
C LEU A 10 -4.38 -3.64 -37.62
N LEU A 11 -5.66 -3.95 -37.35
CA LEU A 11 -6.16 -4.13 -35.99
C LEU A 11 -5.56 -5.34 -35.27
N LEU A 12 -5.34 -6.45 -35.99
CA LEU A 12 -4.66 -7.64 -35.45
C LEU A 12 -3.16 -7.38 -35.18
N PHE A 13 -2.51 -6.56 -35.98
CA PHE A 13 -1.10 -6.22 -35.82
C PHE A 13 -0.88 -5.27 -34.61
N VAL A 14 -1.81 -4.36 -34.36
CA VAL A 14 -1.77 -3.47 -33.17
C VAL A 14 -2.04 -4.26 -31.90
N ALA A 15 -2.99 -5.20 -31.89
CA ALA A 15 -3.29 -6.03 -30.72
C ALA A 15 -2.10 -6.93 -30.31
N THR A 16 -1.32 -7.43 -31.28
CA THR A 16 -0.14 -8.25 -30.99
C THR A 16 1.03 -7.44 -30.42
N PHE A 17 1.13 -6.15 -30.74
CA PHE A 17 2.21 -5.29 -30.25
C PHE A 17 2.03 -4.87 -28.77
N TYR A 18 0.80 -4.71 -28.31
CA TYR A 18 0.51 -4.38 -26.91
C TYR A 18 0.56 -5.59 -25.96
N GLY A 19 0.42 -6.80 -26.45
CA GLY A 19 0.45 -8.02 -25.64
C GLY A 19 1.84 -8.52 -25.24
N GLN A 20 2.87 -8.23 -26.03
CA GLN A 20 4.22 -8.76 -25.79
C GLN A 20 4.92 -8.21 -24.54
N PRO A 21 4.89 -6.89 -24.22
CA PRO A 21 5.50 -6.35 -23.01
C PRO A 21 4.86 -6.90 -21.74
N THR A 22 3.54 -7.09 -21.72
CA THR A 22 2.80 -7.64 -20.57
C THR A 22 3.20 -9.09 -20.31
N LEU A 23 3.27 -9.92 -21.34
CA LEU A 23 3.66 -11.33 -21.23
C LEU A 23 5.11 -11.50 -20.74
N LEU A 24 6.01 -10.62 -21.17
CA LEU A 24 7.41 -10.66 -20.73
C LEU A 24 7.51 -10.31 -19.24
N LEU A 25 6.88 -9.22 -18.82
CA LEU A 25 6.89 -8.79 -17.41
C LEU A 25 6.23 -9.85 -16.52
N GLU A 26 5.12 -10.44 -16.95
CA GLU A 26 4.45 -11.52 -16.23
C GLU A 26 5.38 -12.73 -16.04
N LYS A 27 6.11 -13.12 -17.09
CA LYS A 27 7.10 -14.19 -17.03
C LYS A 27 8.23 -13.87 -16.06
N GLU A 28 8.78 -12.66 -16.09
CA GLU A 28 9.84 -12.23 -15.16
C GLU A 28 9.36 -12.27 -13.71
N ILE A 29 8.15 -11.78 -13.43
CA ILE A 29 7.57 -11.84 -12.08
C ILE A 29 7.35 -13.30 -11.64
N ASN A 30 6.80 -14.15 -12.51
CA ASN A 30 6.62 -15.56 -12.21
C ASN A 30 7.96 -16.27 -11.92
N GLN A 31 9.05 -15.89 -12.57
CA GLN A 31 10.39 -16.40 -12.27
C GLN A 31 10.90 -15.96 -10.89
N ILE A 32 10.61 -14.72 -10.47
CA ILE A 32 10.99 -14.20 -9.15
C ILE A 32 10.29 -14.99 -8.04
N ILE A 33 9.02 -15.31 -8.21
CA ILE A 33 8.22 -16.01 -7.19
C ILE A 33 8.32 -17.54 -7.28
N ALA A 34 8.80 -18.06 -8.39
CA ALA A 34 9.00 -19.50 -8.59
C ALA A 34 9.93 -20.06 -7.50
N ASN A 35 9.56 -21.21 -6.94
CA ASN A 35 10.33 -21.89 -5.90
C ASN A 35 10.47 -21.10 -4.57
N LYS A 36 9.71 -20.04 -4.36
CA LYS A 36 9.61 -19.38 -3.08
C LYS A 36 8.53 -20.05 -2.22
N LYS A 37 8.86 -20.30 -0.97
CA LYS A 37 7.90 -20.82 0.02
C LYS A 37 7.04 -19.68 0.56
N ALA A 38 6.26 -19.07 -0.32
CA ALA A 38 5.43 -17.91 -0.03
C ALA A 38 4.21 -17.89 -0.95
N ASP A 39 3.12 -17.34 -0.46
CA ASP A 39 1.93 -17.03 -1.24
C ASP A 39 2.00 -15.55 -1.65
N VAL A 40 2.17 -15.29 -2.94
CA VAL A 40 2.43 -13.93 -3.44
C VAL A 40 1.26 -13.45 -4.29
N GLY A 41 0.74 -12.27 -3.92
CA GLY A 41 -0.24 -11.51 -4.70
C GLY A 41 0.37 -10.26 -5.27
N VAL A 42 0.17 -10.01 -6.57
CA VAL A 42 0.72 -8.86 -7.29
C VAL A 42 -0.37 -8.18 -8.10
N ALA A 43 -0.38 -6.84 -8.10
CA ALA A 43 -1.10 -6.05 -9.09
C ALA A 43 -0.24 -4.85 -9.51
N ILE A 44 -0.17 -4.62 -10.82
CA ILE A 44 0.57 -3.51 -11.44
C ILE A 44 -0.38 -2.78 -12.38
N LEU A 45 -0.48 -1.45 -12.24
CA LEU A 45 -1.26 -0.59 -13.12
C LEU A 45 -0.41 0.58 -13.60
N GLY A 46 -0.36 0.80 -14.92
CA GLY A 46 0.08 2.08 -15.47
C GLY A 46 -0.98 3.14 -15.19
N ILE A 47 -0.58 4.31 -14.68
CA ILE A 47 -1.55 5.36 -14.35
C ILE A 47 -1.98 6.09 -15.63
N GLU A 48 -1.04 6.50 -16.45
CA GLU A 48 -1.27 7.30 -17.67
C GLU A 48 -1.51 6.44 -18.92
N ASP A 49 -1.46 5.13 -18.79
CA ASP A 49 -1.77 4.18 -19.86
C ASP A 49 -2.69 3.07 -19.35
N ASN A 50 -3.17 2.24 -20.24
CA ASN A 50 -4.09 1.16 -19.88
C ASN A 50 -3.37 -0.15 -19.51
N PHE A 51 -2.11 -0.08 -19.07
CA PHE A 51 -1.38 -1.26 -18.67
C PHE A 51 -1.96 -1.85 -17.38
N SER A 52 -2.17 -3.16 -17.37
CA SER A 52 -2.60 -3.91 -16.21
C SER A 52 -1.99 -5.31 -16.23
N LEU A 53 -1.42 -5.72 -15.09
CA LEU A 53 -0.92 -7.08 -14.87
C LEU A 53 -1.26 -7.49 -13.45
N GLN A 54 -1.62 -8.76 -13.25
CA GLN A 54 -1.93 -9.30 -11.93
C GLN A 54 -1.53 -10.76 -11.79
N ILE A 55 -1.10 -11.13 -10.58
CA ILE A 55 -0.88 -12.52 -10.16
C ILE A 55 -1.62 -12.69 -8.83
N ASN A 56 -2.52 -13.65 -8.75
CA ASN A 56 -3.41 -13.85 -7.59
C ASN A 56 -4.20 -12.58 -7.20
N GLY A 57 -4.48 -11.69 -8.17
CA GLY A 57 -4.98 -10.33 -7.95
C GLY A 57 -6.33 -10.23 -7.26
N ASN A 58 -7.15 -11.29 -7.29
CA ASN A 58 -8.48 -11.34 -6.64
C ASN A 58 -8.47 -12.14 -5.32
N LYS A 59 -7.33 -12.71 -4.92
CA LYS A 59 -7.20 -13.40 -3.65
C LYS A 59 -7.11 -12.39 -2.50
N GLN A 60 -7.71 -12.72 -1.35
CA GLN A 60 -7.62 -11.93 -0.14
C GLN A 60 -6.26 -12.12 0.53
N TYR A 61 -5.61 -11.01 0.88
CA TYR A 61 -4.34 -10.96 1.61
C TYR A 61 -4.46 -10.08 2.85
N PRO A 62 -3.79 -10.45 3.96
CA PRO A 62 -3.77 -9.63 5.16
C PRO A 62 -3.01 -8.32 4.90
N LEU A 63 -3.59 -7.21 5.37
CA LEU A 63 -3.05 -5.87 5.16
C LEU A 63 -1.89 -5.54 6.08
N LEU A 64 -1.98 -5.94 7.36
CA LEU A 64 -1.14 -5.37 8.41
C LEU A 64 -1.18 -3.84 8.29
N SER A 65 -0.08 -3.17 8.62
CA SER A 65 -0.02 -1.70 8.59
C SER A 65 -0.29 -1.03 7.21
N VAL A 66 -0.50 -1.79 6.14
CA VAL A 66 -1.01 -1.22 4.86
C VAL A 66 -2.38 -0.57 5.05
N PHE A 67 -3.21 -1.06 5.99
CA PHE A 67 -4.54 -0.49 6.23
C PHE A 67 -4.50 0.99 6.69
N LYS A 68 -3.37 1.48 7.19
CA LYS A 68 -3.18 2.89 7.56
C LYS A 68 -3.33 3.86 6.37
N PHE A 69 -3.07 3.39 5.14
CA PHE A 69 -3.39 4.15 3.94
C PHE A 69 -4.92 4.38 3.82
N HIS A 70 -5.72 3.36 4.05
CA HIS A 70 -7.18 3.43 4.02
C HIS A 70 -7.71 4.35 5.14
N LEU A 71 -7.11 4.27 6.34
CA LEU A 71 -7.41 5.20 7.45
C LEU A 71 -7.10 6.64 7.05
N ALA A 72 -5.93 6.90 6.45
CA ALA A 72 -5.56 8.26 6.06
C ALA A 72 -6.53 8.86 5.02
N LEU A 73 -7.01 8.06 4.06
CA LEU A 73 -8.05 8.47 3.12
C LEU A 73 -9.34 8.87 3.85
N ALA A 74 -9.80 8.06 4.82
CA ALA A 74 -11.01 8.36 5.60
C ALA A 74 -10.86 9.60 6.49
N VAL A 75 -9.68 9.84 7.07
CA VAL A 75 -9.39 11.07 7.83
C VAL A 75 -9.40 12.29 6.91
N LEU A 76 -8.78 12.19 5.75
CA LEU A 76 -8.68 13.30 4.80
C LEU A 76 -10.02 13.61 4.11
N ASP A 77 -10.88 12.63 3.89
CA ASP A 77 -12.28 12.88 3.50
C ASP A 77 -13.02 13.77 4.51
N LYS A 78 -12.80 13.53 5.82
CA LYS A 78 -13.37 14.39 6.85
C LYS A 78 -12.74 15.78 6.88
N VAL A 79 -11.47 15.92 6.47
CA VAL A 79 -10.84 17.24 6.27
C VAL A 79 -11.47 17.96 5.08
N ASP A 80 -11.65 17.27 3.95
CA ASP A 80 -12.29 17.84 2.76
C ASP A 80 -13.74 18.29 3.01
N LYS A 81 -14.45 17.57 3.89
CA LYS A 81 -15.82 17.91 4.35
C LYS A 81 -15.84 19.01 5.43
N GLY A 82 -14.71 19.54 5.84
CA GLY A 82 -14.62 20.60 6.87
C GLY A 82 -14.93 20.13 8.29
N ILE A 83 -15.06 18.79 8.53
CA ILE A 83 -15.26 18.21 9.87
C ILE A 83 -13.98 18.33 10.69
N PHE A 84 -12.82 18.15 10.04
CA PHE A 84 -11.50 18.37 10.61
C PHE A 84 -10.72 19.42 9.82
N THR A 85 -9.64 19.94 10.43
CA THR A 85 -8.60 20.67 9.73
C THR A 85 -7.25 20.03 10.00
N LEU A 86 -6.33 20.10 9.04
CA LEU A 86 -4.98 19.53 9.22
C LEU A 86 -4.23 20.18 10.38
N ASP A 87 -4.49 21.45 10.65
CA ASP A 87 -3.77 22.23 11.68
C ASP A 87 -4.47 22.22 13.04
N GLN A 88 -5.68 21.58 13.14
CA GLN A 88 -6.33 21.42 14.45
C GLN A 88 -5.47 20.55 15.37
N LYS A 89 -5.38 20.96 16.63
CA LYS A 89 -4.71 20.20 17.69
C LYS A 89 -5.58 19.04 18.16
N ILE A 90 -4.96 17.89 18.32
CA ILE A 90 -5.54 16.72 18.97
C ILE A 90 -4.69 16.34 20.18
N THR A 91 -5.32 15.86 21.23
CA THR A 91 -4.60 15.36 22.41
C THR A 91 -4.47 13.85 22.30
N VAL A 92 -3.26 13.36 22.27
CA VAL A 92 -2.90 11.96 22.49
C VAL A 92 -2.81 11.77 24.01
N LYS A 93 -3.71 10.96 24.56
CA LYS A 93 -3.74 10.72 26.00
C LYS A 93 -2.74 9.65 26.41
N GLU A 94 -2.11 9.81 27.57
CA GLU A 94 -1.21 8.80 28.15
C GLU A 94 -1.83 7.40 28.20
N ARG A 95 -3.11 7.33 28.62
CA ARG A 95 -3.86 6.07 28.73
C ARG A 95 -4.08 5.33 27.39
N ASP A 96 -3.98 6.04 26.25
CA ASP A 96 -4.17 5.49 24.91
C ASP A 96 -2.86 4.98 24.32
N LEU A 97 -1.72 5.19 25.03
CA LEU A 97 -0.39 4.77 24.58
C LEU A 97 -0.03 3.38 25.11
N LEU A 98 0.09 2.41 24.20
CA LEU A 98 0.56 1.05 24.47
C LEU A 98 2.07 1.00 24.37
N GLU A 99 2.74 0.34 25.34
CA GLU A 99 4.22 0.25 25.41
C GLU A 99 4.76 -0.94 24.61
N ASN A 100 3.97 -1.99 24.45
CA ASN A 100 4.33 -3.24 23.77
C ASN A 100 3.96 -3.26 22.28
N THR A 101 4.01 -2.08 21.60
CA THR A 101 3.71 -1.97 20.19
C THR A 101 4.75 -1.12 19.45
N TRP A 102 4.77 -1.18 18.12
CA TRP A 102 5.60 -0.30 17.31
C TRP A 102 5.10 1.14 17.41
N SER A 103 5.82 1.99 18.13
CA SER A 103 5.47 3.41 18.28
C SER A 103 6.72 4.30 18.37
N PRO A 104 7.24 4.80 17.26
CA PRO A 104 8.26 5.84 17.24
C PRO A 104 7.81 7.13 17.95
N PHE A 105 6.50 7.43 17.94
CA PHE A 105 5.92 8.54 18.69
C PHE A 105 6.17 8.38 20.20
N LEU A 106 5.82 7.21 20.75
CA LEU A 106 6.04 6.92 22.17
C LEU A 106 7.52 7.01 22.54
N LYS A 107 8.39 6.51 21.65
CA LYS A 107 9.85 6.59 21.83
C LYS A 107 10.34 8.04 21.88
N LYS A 108 9.74 8.94 21.08
CA LYS A 108 10.14 10.36 21.01
C LYS A 108 9.60 11.19 22.18
N TYR A 109 8.34 11.00 22.52
CA TYR A 109 7.65 11.89 23.48
C TYR A 109 7.50 11.31 24.89
N GLY A 110 7.71 9.98 25.06
CA GLY A 110 7.43 9.26 26.29
C GLY A 110 5.93 9.06 26.52
N LYS A 111 5.60 8.32 27.57
CA LYS A 111 4.21 8.00 27.94
C LYS A 111 3.61 9.15 28.76
N ARG A 112 2.96 10.07 28.09
CA ARG A 112 2.31 11.28 28.67
C ARG A 112 1.31 11.88 27.72
N ASP A 113 0.39 12.67 28.27
CA ASP A 113 -0.50 13.51 27.47
C ASP A 113 0.34 14.42 26.56
N THR A 114 0.08 14.36 25.25
CA THR A 114 0.84 15.13 24.24
C THR A 114 -0.13 15.75 23.25
N GLN A 115 0.06 17.02 22.91
CA GLN A 115 -0.70 17.68 21.86
C GLN A 115 0.09 17.68 20.55
N ILE A 116 -0.55 17.24 19.47
CA ILE A 116 -0.04 17.30 18.09
C ILE A 116 -1.15 17.79 17.17
N THR A 117 -0.79 18.23 15.97
CA THR A 117 -1.78 18.55 14.94
C THR A 117 -2.30 17.28 14.26
N MET A 118 -3.45 17.36 13.57
CA MET A 118 -3.97 16.28 12.73
C MET A 118 -2.95 15.93 11.63
N ARG A 119 -2.29 16.92 11.08
CA ARG A 119 -1.18 16.79 10.11
C ARG A 119 -0.06 15.90 10.65
N GLU A 120 0.45 16.21 11.84
CA GLU A 120 1.49 15.41 12.50
C GLU A 120 1.01 13.99 12.80
N ALA A 121 -0.24 13.83 13.22
CA ALA A 121 -0.80 12.49 13.47
C ALA A 121 -0.83 11.64 12.19
N LEU A 122 -1.23 12.21 11.06
CA LEU A 122 -1.17 11.53 9.76
C LEU A 122 0.28 11.20 9.35
N GLN A 123 1.22 12.10 9.58
CA GLN A 123 2.64 11.85 9.30
C GLN A 123 3.20 10.72 10.18
N TRP A 124 2.91 10.70 11.48
CA TRP A 124 3.30 9.60 12.37
C TRP A 124 2.73 8.27 11.90
N THR A 125 1.45 8.26 11.53
CA THR A 125 0.74 7.04 11.08
C THR A 125 1.26 6.53 9.74
N ILE A 126 1.51 7.41 8.78
CA ILE A 126 1.87 7.02 7.41
C ILE A 126 3.37 6.88 7.24
N SER A 127 4.18 7.91 7.54
CA SER A 127 5.62 7.87 7.28
C SER A 127 6.39 6.98 8.25
N HIS A 128 5.94 6.91 9.52
CA HIS A 128 6.63 6.15 10.57
C HIS A 128 5.89 4.89 11.01
N SER A 129 4.69 4.64 10.47
CA SER A 129 3.88 3.47 10.81
C SER A 129 3.50 3.37 12.30
N ASP A 130 3.34 4.49 12.99
CA ASP A 130 3.04 4.50 14.42
C ASP A 130 1.68 3.87 14.74
N ASN A 131 1.68 2.84 15.60
CA ASN A 131 0.47 2.08 15.94
C ASN A 131 -0.41 2.84 16.93
N ASN A 132 0.18 3.51 17.92
CA ASN A 132 -0.59 4.28 18.90
C ASN A 132 -1.33 5.45 18.24
N ILE A 133 -0.65 6.21 17.38
CA ILE A 133 -1.27 7.33 16.68
C ILE A 133 -2.30 6.85 15.65
N CYS A 134 -2.09 5.69 15.04
CA CYS A 134 -3.09 5.03 14.21
C CYS A 134 -4.40 4.82 14.99
N ASP A 135 -4.35 4.22 16.17
CA ASP A 135 -5.54 3.95 16.98
C ASP A 135 -6.21 5.25 17.50
N VAL A 136 -5.42 6.28 17.82
CA VAL A 136 -5.96 7.61 18.11
C VAL A 136 -6.75 8.18 16.93
N LEU A 137 -6.25 8.06 15.71
CA LEU A 137 -6.95 8.50 14.50
C LEU A 137 -8.21 7.67 14.23
N ILE A 138 -8.16 6.34 14.40
CA ILE A 138 -9.33 5.47 14.27
C ILE A 138 -10.43 5.90 15.25
N ALA A 139 -10.09 6.14 16.51
CA ALA A 139 -11.05 6.63 17.50
C ALA A 139 -11.63 8.00 17.11
N LYS A 140 -10.83 8.89 16.56
CA LYS A 140 -11.27 10.24 16.12
C LYS A 140 -12.28 10.21 14.98
N ILE A 141 -12.19 9.27 14.07
CA ILE A 141 -13.14 9.14 12.95
C ILE A 141 -14.40 8.35 13.29
N GLY A 142 -14.51 7.78 14.49
CA GLY A 142 -15.67 6.99 14.92
C GLY A 142 -15.47 5.48 14.86
N GLY A 143 -14.22 5.01 14.82
CA GLY A 143 -13.86 3.58 14.84
C GLY A 143 -13.53 3.00 13.46
N ILE A 144 -13.16 1.71 13.46
CA ILE A 144 -12.70 1.02 12.24
C ILE A 144 -13.79 0.95 11.15
N ASN A 145 -15.07 0.84 11.55
CA ASN A 145 -16.19 0.77 10.62
C ASN A 145 -16.34 2.03 9.76
N ALA A 146 -15.95 3.20 10.27
CA ALA A 146 -16.01 4.43 9.50
C ALA A 146 -15.12 4.39 8.24
N ILE A 147 -14.05 3.57 8.24
CA ILE A 147 -13.21 3.35 7.06
C ILE A 147 -13.93 2.44 6.07
N ASN A 148 -14.54 1.34 6.55
CA ASN A 148 -15.31 0.43 5.69
C ASN A 148 -16.50 1.14 5.02
N GLU A 149 -17.24 1.97 5.78
CA GLU A 149 -18.37 2.73 5.26
C GLU A 149 -17.93 3.77 4.21
N PHE A 150 -16.80 4.45 4.45
CA PHE A 150 -16.27 5.44 3.51
C PHE A 150 -15.84 4.81 2.19
N LEU A 151 -15.07 3.72 2.23
CA LEU A 151 -14.55 3.06 1.04
C LEU A 151 -15.55 2.10 0.38
N ASN A 152 -16.52 1.62 1.13
CA ASN A 152 -17.67 0.81 0.72
C ASN A 152 -17.33 -0.26 -0.35
N SER A 153 -16.41 -1.15 -0.05
CA SER A 153 -15.95 -2.17 -0.99
C SER A 153 -16.02 -3.58 -0.41
N PRO A 154 -16.56 -4.57 -1.17
CA PRO A 154 -16.54 -5.97 -0.73
C PRO A 154 -15.12 -6.59 -0.74
N HIS A 155 -14.16 -5.93 -1.37
CA HIS A 155 -12.77 -6.38 -1.46
C HIS A 155 -11.89 -5.90 -0.30
N LEU A 156 -12.42 -5.00 0.55
CA LEU A 156 -11.75 -4.49 1.74
C LEU A 156 -12.51 -4.93 2.99
N ILE A 157 -11.83 -5.61 3.88
CA ILE A 157 -12.39 -6.06 5.16
C ILE A 157 -11.51 -5.52 6.28
N LEU A 158 -12.01 -4.57 7.05
CA LEU A 158 -11.33 -4.06 8.24
C LEU A 158 -12.19 -4.39 9.48
N LYS A 159 -11.60 -5.13 10.41
CA LYS A 159 -12.27 -5.57 11.66
C LYS A 159 -11.54 -5.05 12.90
N ASN A 160 -10.22 -5.07 12.88
CA ASN A 160 -9.36 -4.80 14.03
C ASN A 160 -8.61 -3.48 13.86
N ASN A 161 -8.50 -2.71 14.94
CA ASN A 161 -7.53 -1.64 15.09
C ASN A 161 -6.16 -2.23 15.51
N GLU A 162 -5.12 -1.40 15.69
CA GLU A 162 -3.78 -1.89 16.04
C GLU A 162 -3.74 -2.62 17.37
N LYS A 163 -4.45 -2.12 18.38
CA LYS A 163 -4.55 -2.81 19.67
C LYS A 163 -5.12 -4.21 19.54
N GLN A 164 -6.23 -4.36 18.82
CA GLN A 164 -6.90 -5.65 18.60
C GLN A 164 -6.04 -6.60 17.76
N MET A 165 -5.30 -6.09 16.79
CA MET A 165 -4.36 -6.90 15.98
C MET A 165 -3.24 -7.50 16.83
N HIS A 166 -2.89 -6.90 17.97
CA HIS A 166 -1.85 -7.42 18.88
C HIS A 166 -2.37 -8.38 19.97
N GLU A 167 -3.66 -8.70 19.97
CA GLU A 167 -4.26 -9.61 20.98
C GLU A 167 -3.87 -11.08 20.75
N SER A 168 -3.68 -11.49 19.49
CA SER A 168 -3.24 -12.84 19.14
C SER A 168 -2.64 -12.89 17.74
N TRP A 169 -1.94 -13.99 17.43
CA TRP A 169 -1.44 -14.23 16.06
C TRP A 169 -2.54 -14.15 15.01
N ASP A 170 -3.67 -14.80 15.21
CA ASP A 170 -4.75 -14.83 14.23
C ASP A 170 -5.44 -13.46 14.08
N ALA A 171 -5.45 -12.66 15.13
CA ALA A 171 -6.03 -11.31 15.12
C ALA A 171 -5.26 -10.34 14.21
N GLU A 172 -3.97 -10.59 13.95
CA GLU A 172 -3.15 -9.76 13.03
C GLU A 172 -3.64 -9.85 11.58
N PHE A 173 -4.31 -10.95 11.17
CA PHE A 173 -4.58 -11.26 9.76
C PHE A 173 -6.03 -11.07 9.33
N VAL A 174 -6.90 -10.57 10.20
CA VAL A 174 -8.34 -10.41 9.90
C VAL A 174 -8.65 -9.19 9.02
N ASN A 175 -7.75 -8.21 8.97
CA ASN A 175 -7.86 -7.07 8.08
C ASN A 175 -7.29 -7.45 6.72
N THR A 176 -8.13 -7.57 5.70
CA THR A 176 -7.72 -8.11 4.40
C THR A 176 -8.18 -7.26 3.22
N THR A 177 -7.49 -7.43 2.11
CA THR A 177 -7.81 -6.80 0.82
C THR A 177 -7.35 -7.67 -0.34
N THR A 178 -7.75 -7.32 -1.58
CA THR A 178 -7.21 -7.93 -2.79
C THR A 178 -6.17 -7.02 -3.46
N PRO A 179 -5.12 -7.58 -4.12
CA PRO A 179 -4.15 -6.80 -4.88
C PRO A 179 -4.80 -5.87 -5.92
N ASN A 180 -5.78 -6.36 -6.68
CA ASN A 180 -6.47 -5.61 -7.72
C ASN A 180 -7.23 -4.41 -7.16
N TYR A 181 -7.96 -4.59 -6.06
CA TYR A 181 -8.68 -3.49 -5.42
C TYR A 181 -7.69 -2.44 -4.90
N THR A 182 -6.62 -2.86 -4.25
CA THR A 182 -5.60 -1.97 -3.70
C THR A 182 -4.91 -1.16 -4.80
N ALA A 183 -4.58 -1.80 -5.93
CA ALA A 183 -3.97 -1.11 -7.06
C ALA A 183 -4.94 -0.08 -7.68
N LYS A 184 -6.21 -0.46 -7.86
CA LYS A 184 -7.23 0.47 -8.33
C LYS A 184 -7.42 1.65 -7.37
N LEU A 185 -7.46 1.40 -6.06
CA LEU A 185 -7.61 2.45 -5.04
C LEU A 185 -6.42 3.43 -5.07
N LEU A 186 -5.18 2.94 -5.22
CA LEU A 186 -4.00 3.80 -5.36
C LEU A 186 -4.05 4.64 -6.65
N LYS A 187 -4.49 4.07 -7.77
CA LYS A 187 -4.70 4.82 -9.03
C LYS A 187 -5.77 5.89 -8.86
N ASP A 188 -6.94 5.52 -8.33
CA ASP A 188 -8.04 6.47 -8.11
C ASP A 188 -7.64 7.58 -7.11
N PHE A 189 -6.85 7.26 -6.09
CA PHE A 189 -6.26 8.23 -5.17
C PHE A 189 -5.34 9.21 -5.91
N PHE A 190 -4.39 8.72 -6.69
CA PHE A 190 -3.44 9.56 -7.43
C PHE A 190 -4.16 10.50 -8.43
N GLU A 191 -5.22 10.00 -9.04
CA GLU A 191 -6.07 10.75 -9.98
C GLU A 191 -7.08 11.69 -9.29
N ASN A 192 -6.99 11.91 -7.98
CA ASN A 192 -7.87 12.78 -7.16
C ASN A 192 -9.36 12.37 -7.19
N LYS A 193 -9.67 11.07 -7.37
CA LYS A 193 -11.04 10.56 -7.42
C LYS A 193 -11.62 10.19 -6.05
N ILE A 194 -10.78 10.11 -5.01
CA ILE A 194 -11.18 9.67 -3.67
C ILE A 194 -11.30 10.84 -2.70
N ILE A 195 -10.34 11.74 -2.71
CA ILE A 195 -10.22 12.94 -1.87
C ILE A 195 -9.78 14.11 -2.75
N SER A 196 -9.81 15.33 -2.21
CA SER A 196 -9.43 16.54 -2.95
C SER A 196 -7.97 16.51 -3.42
N ASN A 197 -7.65 17.30 -4.43
CA ASN A 197 -6.27 17.46 -4.92
C ASN A 197 -5.30 17.88 -3.80
N GLN A 198 -5.71 18.79 -2.91
CA GLN A 198 -4.88 19.24 -1.78
C GLN A 198 -4.61 18.08 -0.79
N ALA A 199 -5.62 17.30 -0.45
CA ALA A 199 -5.50 16.14 0.43
C ALA A 199 -4.67 15.02 -0.22
N THR A 200 -4.86 14.76 -1.52
CA THR A 200 -4.05 13.82 -2.30
C THR A 200 -2.58 14.22 -2.28
N HIS A 201 -2.27 15.47 -2.59
CA HIS A 201 -0.88 15.96 -2.58
C HIS A 201 -0.22 15.82 -1.21
N PHE A 202 -0.94 16.15 -0.13
CA PHE A 202 -0.45 15.97 1.24
C PHE A 202 -0.15 14.49 1.56
N LEU A 203 -1.09 13.59 1.27
CA LEU A 203 -0.91 12.16 1.56
C LEU A 203 0.19 11.54 0.69
N TYR A 204 0.22 11.88 -0.60
CA TYR A 204 1.27 11.42 -1.51
C TYR A 204 2.67 11.80 -1.00
N LYS A 205 2.90 13.06 -0.65
CA LYS A 205 4.17 13.50 -0.04
C LYS A 205 4.49 12.76 1.24
N THR A 206 3.50 12.57 2.12
CA THR A 206 3.67 11.83 3.38
C THR A 206 4.07 10.37 3.12
N MET A 207 3.57 9.75 2.04
CA MET A 207 3.98 8.41 1.60
C MET A 207 5.38 8.38 0.99
N VAL A 208 5.80 9.43 0.26
CA VAL A 208 7.18 9.56 -0.25
C VAL A 208 8.20 9.64 0.90
N GLU A 209 7.83 10.29 2.00
CA GLU A 209 8.63 10.47 3.21
C GLU A 209 8.64 9.22 4.12
N THR A 210 8.08 8.08 3.66
CA THR A 210 8.06 6.82 4.43
C THR A 210 9.46 6.41 4.84
N SER A 211 9.65 6.18 6.16
CA SER A 211 10.93 5.80 6.77
C SER A 211 11.05 4.29 7.05
N VAL A 212 10.02 3.51 6.74
CA VAL A 212 9.95 2.07 7.00
C VAL A 212 9.89 1.28 5.70
N GLY A 213 10.43 0.04 5.70
CA GLY A 213 10.38 -0.88 4.56
C GLY A 213 11.17 -0.41 3.32
N LEU A 214 12.23 0.38 3.49
CA LEU A 214 13.05 0.94 2.42
C LEU A 214 13.74 -0.11 1.54
N LYS A 215 13.76 -1.38 1.96
CA LYS A 215 14.30 -2.50 1.20
C LYS A 215 13.27 -3.20 0.30
N ARG A 216 11.99 -2.74 0.29
CA ARG A 216 10.89 -3.33 -0.49
C ARG A 216 10.73 -2.64 -1.85
N ILE A 217 9.60 -2.04 -2.18
CA ILE A 217 9.41 -1.38 -3.50
C ILE A 217 10.60 -0.50 -3.88
N LYS A 218 11.10 0.29 -2.93
CA LYS A 218 12.23 1.23 -3.12
C LYS A 218 13.60 0.53 -3.21
N GLY A 219 13.72 -0.70 -2.70
CA GLY A 219 14.99 -1.33 -2.33
C GLY A 219 15.97 -1.61 -3.48
N GLN A 220 15.50 -1.78 -4.71
CA GLN A 220 16.33 -2.03 -5.89
C GLN A 220 16.13 -1.02 -7.02
N LEU A 221 15.39 0.04 -6.78
CA LEU A 221 15.20 1.14 -7.72
C LEU A 221 16.40 2.10 -7.69
N PRO A 222 16.62 2.89 -8.75
CA PRO A 222 17.63 3.95 -8.73
C PRO A 222 17.40 4.91 -7.55
N THR A 223 18.47 5.38 -6.92
CA THR A 223 18.43 6.14 -5.66
C THR A 223 17.53 7.38 -5.70
N ASN A 224 17.40 8.02 -6.87
CA ASN A 224 16.59 9.23 -7.04
C ASN A 224 15.16 8.94 -7.51
N THR A 225 14.72 7.67 -7.53
CA THR A 225 13.35 7.34 -7.91
C THR A 225 12.39 7.80 -6.80
N GLU A 226 11.42 8.63 -7.15
CA GLU A 226 10.35 8.99 -6.24
C GLU A 226 9.39 7.82 -6.10
N VAL A 227 9.13 7.44 -4.85
CA VAL A 227 8.27 6.32 -4.49
C VAL A 227 7.39 6.73 -3.32
N ALA A 228 6.11 6.88 -3.57
CA ALA A 228 5.10 7.03 -2.52
C ALA A 228 4.61 5.63 -2.13
N HIS A 229 4.97 5.13 -0.94
CA HIS A 229 4.64 3.75 -0.57
C HIS A 229 4.19 3.58 0.89
N ARG A 230 3.53 2.43 1.15
CA ARG A 230 3.06 2.06 2.47
C ARG A 230 3.20 0.56 2.71
N THR A 231 3.93 0.22 3.76
CA THR A 231 4.29 -1.18 4.10
C THR A 231 3.40 -1.77 5.18
N GLY A 232 3.38 -3.10 5.26
CA GLY A 232 2.80 -3.86 6.35
C GLY A 232 3.65 -5.10 6.66
N SER A 233 3.80 -5.45 7.94
CA SER A 233 4.56 -6.63 8.34
C SER A 233 3.95 -7.27 9.58
N SER A 234 3.92 -8.60 9.61
CA SER A 234 3.80 -9.37 10.85
C SER A 234 5.16 -9.70 11.44
N SER A 235 5.16 -10.25 12.63
CA SER A 235 6.29 -10.98 13.20
C SER A 235 6.46 -12.34 12.50
N THR A 236 7.56 -13.03 12.82
CA THR A 236 7.77 -14.45 12.51
C THR A 236 7.48 -15.26 13.76
N ASN A 237 6.62 -16.27 13.66
CA ASN A 237 6.24 -17.11 14.80
C ASN A 237 7.33 -18.15 15.15
N ALA A 238 7.09 -18.90 16.23
CA ALA A 238 8.03 -19.91 16.73
C ALA A 238 8.28 -21.07 15.74
N GLN A 239 7.39 -21.27 14.75
CA GLN A 239 7.52 -22.26 13.69
C GLN A 239 8.27 -21.74 12.47
N GLY A 240 8.80 -20.51 12.52
CA GLY A 240 9.51 -19.87 11.41
C GLY A 240 8.59 -19.33 10.32
N LEU A 241 7.28 -19.21 10.58
CA LEU A 241 6.32 -18.67 9.63
C LEU A 241 6.17 -17.15 9.83
N THR A 242 6.43 -16.37 8.79
CA THR A 242 6.07 -14.96 8.69
C THR A 242 4.73 -14.83 7.99
N GLY A 243 3.74 -14.28 8.68
CA GLY A 243 2.38 -14.21 8.17
C GLY A 243 2.20 -13.22 7.01
N ALA A 244 2.88 -12.07 7.05
CA ALA A 244 2.81 -11.08 5.97
C ALA A 244 4.04 -10.17 5.89
N ILE A 245 4.47 -9.90 4.65
CA ILE A 245 5.44 -8.86 4.28
C ILE A 245 4.87 -8.16 3.05
N ASN A 246 4.41 -6.92 3.21
CA ASN A 246 3.63 -6.22 2.20
C ASN A 246 4.24 -4.87 1.86
N ASP A 247 4.07 -4.44 0.60
CA ASP A 247 4.29 -3.05 0.22
C ASP A 247 3.36 -2.68 -0.94
N ILE A 248 2.80 -1.49 -0.88
CA ILE A 248 1.96 -0.90 -1.91
C ILE A 248 2.46 0.50 -2.22
N GLY A 249 2.49 0.89 -3.48
CA GLY A 249 3.00 2.21 -3.79
C GLY A 249 2.80 2.65 -5.23
N ILE A 250 3.18 3.90 -5.45
CA ILE A 250 3.21 4.59 -6.73
C ILE A 250 4.67 4.96 -6.99
N VAL A 251 5.19 4.51 -8.11
CA VAL A 251 6.59 4.71 -8.52
C VAL A 251 6.62 5.66 -9.71
N GLN A 252 7.39 6.74 -9.61
CA GLN A 252 7.63 7.63 -10.74
C GLN A 252 8.67 7.04 -11.68
N ILE A 253 8.38 7.07 -12.99
CA ILE A 253 9.24 6.57 -14.06
C ILE A 253 9.99 7.75 -14.73
N PRO A 254 11.19 7.54 -15.29
CA PRO A 254 12.01 8.63 -15.86
C PRO A 254 11.32 9.44 -16.96
N ASN A 255 10.35 8.87 -17.68
CA ASN A 255 9.57 9.56 -18.70
C ASN A 255 8.43 10.44 -18.13
N GLY A 256 8.36 10.63 -16.80
CA GLY A 256 7.36 11.39 -16.10
C GLY A 256 6.05 10.65 -15.82
N LYS A 257 5.89 9.41 -16.28
CA LYS A 257 4.73 8.56 -15.97
C LYS A 257 4.85 7.92 -14.59
N HIS A 258 3.74 7.31 -14.15
CA HIS A 258 3.67 6.64 -12.85
C HIS A 258 3.12 5.22 -13.01
N VAL A 259 3.64 4.32 -12.20
CA VAL A 259 3.16 2.94 -12.12
C VAL A 259 2.80 2.60 -10.68
N VAL A 260 1.62 2.04 -10.50
CA VAL A 260 1.19 1.43 -9.25
C VAL A 260 1.80 0.05 -9.14
N VAL A 261 2.42 -0.24 -7.99
CA VAL A 261 2.98 -1.54 -7.65
C VAL A 261 2.38 -1.99 -6.31
N VAL A 262 1.69 -3.11 -6.31
CA VAL A 262 1.13 -3.76 -5.12
C VAL A 262 1.69 -5.15 -5.03
N VAL A 263 2.35 -5.45 -3.91
CA VAL A 263 2.90 -6.80 -3.65
C VAL A 263 2.57 -7.21 -2.22
N PHE A 264 1.86 -8.31 -2.08
CA PHE A 264 1.58 -8.99 -0.82
C PHE A 264 2.32 -10.33 -0.80
N VAL A 265 3.18 -10.53 0.20
CA VAL A 265 3.85 -11.81 0.47
C VAL A 265 3.26 -12.37 1.75
N HIS A 266 2.58 -13.51 1.67
CA HIS A 266 1.82 -14.11 2.75
C HIS A 266 2.30 -15.52 3.05
N ASN A 267 2.24 -15.92 4.33
CA ASN A 267 2.57 -17.26 4.80
C ASN A 267 3.93 -17.77 4.28
N THR A 268 4.99 -16.98 4.49
CA THR A 268 6.33 -17.38 4.05
C THR A 268 7.14 -18.03 5.17
N THR A 269 7.82 -19.12 4.82
CA THR A 269 8.87 -19.74 5.65
C THR A 269 10.28 -19.38 5.19
N GLU A 270 10.39 -18.47 4.23
CA GLU A 270 11.66 -17.86 3.85
C GLU A 270 12.11 -16.87 4.94
N GLU A 271 13.40 -16.58 4.98
CA GLU A 271 13.91 -15.48 5.79
C GLU A 271 13.19 -14.16 5.47
N PHE A 272 12.93 -13.34 6.46
CA PHE A 272 12.21 -12.06 6.28
C PHE A 272 12.82 -11.19 5.17
N ALA A 273 14.15 -11.16 5.08
CA ALA A 273 14.86 -10.43 4.02
C ALA A 273 14.57 -10.97 2.61
N VAL A 274 14.28 -12.26 2.46
CA VAL A 274 13.88 -12.85 1.15
C VAL A 274 12.51 -12.34 0.74
N GLY A 275 11.57 -12.21 1.69
CA GLY A 275 10.26 -11.59 1.43
C GLY A 275 10.39 -10.13 0.96
N GLU A 276 11.27 -9.35 1.60
CA GLU A 276 11.57 -7.98 1.14
C GLU A 276 12.22 -7.96 -0.27
N GLN A 277 13.12 -8.91 -0.56
CA GLN A 277 13.77 -9.05 -1.87
C GLN A 277 12.78 -9.43 -2.97
N ILE A 278 11.77 -10.26 -2.70
CA ILE A 278 10.69 -10.57 -3.66
C ILE A 278 10.02 -9.28 -4.10
N ILE A 279 9.61 -8.43 -3.14
CA ILE A 279 8.95 -7.15 -3.42
C ILE A 279 9.88 -6.22 -4.22
N ALA A 280 11.13 -6.09 -3.80
CA ALA A 280 12.11 -5.23 -4.47
C ALA A 280 12.41 -5.68 -5.90
N ALA A 281 12.53 -6.99 -6.14
CA ALA A 281 12.79 -7.55 -7.46
C ALA A 281 11.59 -7.35 -8.41
N ILE A 282 10.36 -7.58 -7.93
CA ILE A 282 9.14 -7.31 -8.70
C ILE A 282 9.05 -5.82 -9.06
N SER A 283 9.31 -4.94 -8.11
CA SER A 283 9.34 -3.48 -8.36
C SER A 283 10.39 -3.11 -9.41
N LYS A 284 11.59 -3.69 -9.34
CA LYS A 284 12.67 -3.43 -10.29
C LYS A 284 12.35 -3.86 -11.72
N VAL A 285 11.84 -5.08 -11.92
CA VAL A 285 11.49 -5.55 -13.28
C VAL A 285 10.31 -4.73 -13.83
N THR A 286 9.36 -4.33 -12.98
CA THR A 286 8.28 -3.41 -13.34
C THR A 286 8.84 -2.06 -13.79
N TYR A 287 9.67 -1.42 -12.97
CA TYR A 287 10.32 -0.15 -13.31
C TYR A 287 11.06 -0.22 -14.66
N ASN A 288 11.86 -1.27 -14.87
CA ASN A 288 12.61 -1.46 -16.10
C ASN A 288 11.70 -1.65 -17.33
N ALA A 289 10.54 -2.28 -17.17
CA ALA A 289 9.57 -2.46 -18.25
C ALA A 289 8.93 -1.12 -18.68
N PHE A 290 8.70 -0.21 -17.73
CA PHE A 290 8.10 1.10 -17.97
C PHE A 290 9.11 2.22 -18.31
N ALA A 291 10.39 2.03 -17.98
CA ALA A 291 11.45 3.01 -18.26
C ALA A 291 12.00 2.96 -19.68
N LYS A 292 11.57 1.98 -20.47
CA LYS A 292 11.90 1.84 -21.91
C LYS A 292 10.99 2.75 -22.74
#